data_a46212d995042bef3a7610c032d25a39
#
_entry.id   a46212d995042bef3a7610c032d25a39
#
_cell.length_a   1.000
_cell.length_b   1.000
_cell.length_c   1.000
_cell.angle_alpha   90.00
_cell.angle_beta   90.00
_cell.angle_gamma   90.00
#
_symmetry.space_group_name_H-M   'P 1'
#
loop_
_entity.id
_entity.type
_entity.pdbx_description
1 polymer ?
#
loop_
_entity_poly.entity_id
_entity_poly.type
_entity_poly.pdbx_seq_one_letter_code
_entity_poly.pdbx_strand_id
1 'polypeptide(L)'
;MEIKKPAIAGTLESSDCQVTVEAGEGKVDFSLESAVINQYGNQIKKVAYETLENLGIGNVKLTIVDKGALDCTIKARIEAAVYRSVGQIEDLPWGGAIR
;
A
#
# COMPACT_ATOMS: atom_id res chain seq x y z
N MET A 1 6.34 12.85 2.02
CA MET A 1 5.14 12.74 1.16
C MET A 1 3.88 12.78 1.99
N GLU A 2 2.85 13.39 1.51
CA GLU A 2 1.60 13.53 2.24
C GLU A 2 0.45 12.96 1.41
N ILE A 3 -0.40 12.16 2.05
CA ILE A 3 -1.57 11.58 1.39
C ILE A 3 -2.62 12.67 1.23
N LYS A 4 -3.01 12.97 -0.01
CA LYS A 4 -3.92 14.07 -0.32
C LYS A 4 -5.34 13.62 -0.61
N LYS A 5 -5.51 12.47 -1.26
CA LYS A 5 -6.84 11.97 -1.64
C LYS A 5 -6.83 10.44 -1.56
N PRO A 6 -8.01 9.81 -1.44
CA PRO A 6 -8.08 8.37 -1.49
C PRO A 6 -7.57 7.82 -2.81
N ALA A 7 -6.86 6.70 -2.76
CA ALA A 7 -6.39 6.00 -3.94
C ALA A 7 -6.35 4.51 -3.69
N ILE A 8 -6.50 3.73 -4.75
CA ILE A 8 -6.52 2.28 -4.71
C ILE A 8 -5.53 1.75 -5.74
N ALA A 9 -4.83 0.68 -5.39
CA ALA A 9 -3.98 -0.06 -6.32
C ALA A 9 -4.12 -1.55 -6.05
N GLY A 10 -3.96 -2.35 -7.10
CA GLY A 10 -4.04 -3.80 -7.01
C GLY A 10 -5.42 -4.36 -7.28
N THR A 11 -5.56 -5.68 -7.08
CA THR A 11 -6.79 -6.39 -7.37
C THR A 11 -7.13 -7.35 -6.22
N LEU A 12 -8.31 -7.97 -6.31
CA LEU A 12 -8.74 -9.00 -5.37
C LEU A 12 -8.55 -10.41 -5.94
N GLU A 13 -7.77 -10.54 -7.00
CA GLU A 13 -7.47 -11.84 -7.59
C GLU A 13 -6.45 -12.62 -6.76
N SER A 14 -6.39 -13.94 -6.99
CA SER A 14 -5.40 -14.80 -6.32
C SER A 14 -3.98 -14.29 -6.55
N SER A 15 -3.16 -14.39 -5.52
CA SER A 15 -1.76 -13.99 -5.53
C SER A 15 -1.54 -12.49 -5.70
N ASP A 16 -2.57 -11.69 -5.48
CA ASP A 16 -2.49 -10.23 -5.50
C ASP A 16 -2.99 -9.65 -4.19
N CYS A 17 -2.94 -8.35 -4.06
CA CYS A 17 -3.56 -7.62 -2.97
C CYS A 17 -4.12 -6.30 -3.49
N GLN A 18 -5.12 -5.80 -2.80
CA GLN A 18 -5.67 -4.47 -3.08
C GLN A 18 -5.32 -3.55 -1.92
N VAL A 19 -4.72 -2.42 -2.23
CA VAL A 19 -4.29 -1.44 -1.25
C VAL A 19 -5.09 -0.17 -1.43
N THR A 20 -5.67 0.32 -0.34
CA THR A 20 -6.37 1.60 -0.31
C THR A 20 -5.65 2.52 0.66
N VAL A 21 -5.36 3.73 0.22
CA VAL A 21 -4.79 4.78 1.07
C VAL A 21 -5.75 5.95 1.16
N GLU A 22 -5.83 6.53 2.36
CA GLU A 22 -6.64 7.72 2.61
C GLU A 22 -5.87 8.61 3.57
N ALA A 23 -6.22 9.89 3.63
CA ALA A 23 -5.62 10.82 4.59
C ALA A 23 -5.88 10.30 6.01
N GLY A 24 -4.83 10.27 6.81
CA GLY A 24 -4.91 9.81 8.20
C GLY A 24 -5.20 10.94 9.17
N GLU A 25 -5.12 10.60 10.45
CA GLU A 25 -5.39 11.53 11.54
C GLU A 25 -4.13 11.79 12.39
N GLY A 26 -2.99 11.92 11.73
CA GLY A 26 -1.72 12.21 12.39
C GLY A 26 -0.89 10.97 12.69
N LYS A 27 -1.31 9.80 12.26
CA LYS A 27 -0.60 8.54 12.49
C LYS A 27 -0.88 7.56 11.37
N VAL A 28 -0.17 6.45 11.37
CA VAL A 28 -0.45 5.34 10.47
C VAL A 28 -1.56 4.47 11.10
N ASP A 29 -2.68 4.41 10.41
CA ASP A 29 -3.81 3.56 10.80
C ASP A 29 -3.87 2.39 9.82
N PHE A 30 -3.45 1.21 10.26
CA PHE A 30 -3.29 0.04 9.42
C PHE A 30 -4.41 -0.97 9.66
N SER A 31 -5.05 -1.40 8.57
CA SER A 31 -6.05 -2.45 8.59
C SER A 31 -5.69 -3.52 7.56
N LEU A 32 -5.78 -4.77 7.96
CA LEU A 32 -5.43 -5.89 7.09
C LEU A 32 -6.54 -6.93 7.09
N GLU A 33 -6.93 -7.35 5.89
CA GLU A 33 -7.75 -8.53 5.69
C GLU A 33 -6.97 -9.47 4.78
N SER A 34 -6.72 -10.70 5.24
CA SER A 34 -5.92 -11.66 4.51
C SER A 34 -6.45 -13.07 4.71
N ALA A 35 -6.43 -13.86 3.63
CA ALA A 35 -6.78 -15.27 3.70
C ALA A 35 -5.76 -16.09 4.51
N VAL A 36 -4.57 -15.55 4.73
CA VAL A 36 -3.47 -16.25 5.40
C VAL A 36 -2.93 -15.47 6.61
N ILE A 37 -3.77 -14.68 7.22
CA ILE A 37 -3.38 -13.74 8.28
C ILE A 37 -2.70 -14.42 9.48
N ASN A 38 -3.10 -15.65 9.80
CA ASN A 38 -2.52 -16.37 10.94
C ASN A 38 -1.07 -16.78 10.68
N GLN A 39 -0.66 -16.88 9.43
CA GLN A 39 0.71 -17.28 9.07
C GLN A 39 1.55 -16.08 8.67
N TYR A 40 0.98 -15.13 7.92
CA TYR A 40 1.73 -14.09 7.26
C TYR A 40 1.30 -12.67 7.62
N GLY A 41 0.34 -12.52 8.54
CA GLY A 41 -0.16 -11.20 8.92
C GLY A 41 0.93 -10.27 9.43
N ASN A 42 1.84 -10.77 10.27
CA ASN A 42 2.94 -9.97 10.81
C ASN A 42 3.94 -9.58 9.71
N GLN A 43 4.17 -10.46 8.76
CA GLN A 43 5.07 -10.19 7.63
C GLN A 43 4.48 -9.10 6.73
N ILE A 44 3.20 -9.20 6.44
CA ILE A 44 2.51 -8.19 5.62
C ILE A 44 2.56 -6.82 6.31
N LYS A 45 2.29 -6.79 7.60
CA LYS A 45 2.38 -5.57 8.39
C LYS A 45 3.78 -4.96 8.35
N LYS A 46 4.80 -5.81 8.49
CA LYS A 46 6.20 -5.37 8.45
C LYS A 46 6.53 -4.73 7.10
N VAL A 47 6.17 -5.39 6.01
CA VAL A 47 6.40 -4.86 4.65
C VAL A 47 5.68 -3.53 4.47
N ALA A 48 4.43 -3.43 4.94
CA ALA A 48 3.66 -2.20 4.83
C ALA A 48 4.33 -1.05 5.57
N TYR A 49 4.72 -1.25 6.82
CA TYR A 49 5.36 -0.20 7.61
C TYR A 49 6.72 0.21 7.04
N GLU A 50 7.52 -0.76 6.59
CA GLU A 50 8.80 -0.47 5.97
C GLU A 50 8.63 0.36 4.70
N THR A 51 7.64 0.01 3.88
CA THR A 51 7.37 0.74 2.63
C THR A 51 6.93 2.17 2.92
N LEU A 52 6.03 2.35 3.88
CA LEU A 52 5.59 3.69 4.26
C LEU A 52 6.74 4.53 4.83
N GLU A 53 7.60 3.92 5.63
CA GLU A 53 8.78 4.60 6.17
C GLU A 53 9.72 5.04 5.05
N ASN A 54 9.97 4.17 4.08
CA ASN A 54 10.82 4.50 2.94
C ASN A 54 10.24 5.62 2.08
N LEU A 55 8.93 5.76 2.05
CA LEU A 55 8.24 6.82 1.32
C LEU A 55 8.07 8.10 2.15
N GLY A 56 8.47 8.06 3.42
CA GLY A 56 8.33 9.22 4.30
C GLY A 56 6.88 9.50 4.71
N ILE A 57 6.04 8.47 4.78
CA ILE A 57 4.64 8.59 5.12
C ILE A 57 4.44 8.23 6.60
N GLY A 58 4.03 9.20 7.41
CA GLY A 58 3.71 8.98 8.82
C GLY A 58 2.26 9.27 9.17
N ASN A 59 1.46 9.63 8.20
CA ASN A 59 0.07 10.01 8.41
C ASN A 59 -0.78 9.45 7.25
N VAL A 60 -1.39 8.29 7.48
CA VAL A 60 -2.16 7.61 6.44
C VAL A 60 -3.09 6.59 7.05
N LYS A 61 -4.25 6.42 6.44
CA LYS A 61 -5.13 5.29 6.70
C LYS A 61 -4.89 4.28 5.57
N LEU A 62 -4.23 3.18 5.91
CA LEU A 62 -3.84 2.15 4.95
C LEU A 62 -4.67 0.89 5.17
N THR A 63 -5.36 0.46 4.14
CA THR A 63 -6.14 -0.78 4.18
C THR A 63 -5.62 -1.73 3.11
N ILE A 64 -5.31 -2.96 3.51
CA ILE A 64 -4.84 -3.99 2.59
C ILE A 64 -5.79 -5.18 2.65
N VAL A 65 -6.26 -5.61 1.49
CA VAL A 65 -6.97 -6.88 1.33
C VAL A 65 -6.03 -7.80 0.56
N ASP A 66 -5.47 -8.79 1.24
CA ASP A 66 -4.47 -9.68 0.68
C ASP A 66 -5.07 -11.02 0.25
N LYS A 67 -4.72 -11.44 -0.95
CA LYS A 67 -5.15 -12.71 -1.54
C LYS A 67 -3.95 -13.61 -1.84
N GLY A 68 -2.91 -13.53 -1.01
CA GLY A 68 -1.72 -14.34 -1.15
C GLY A 68 -0.60 -13.70 -1.94
N ALA A 69 -0.50 -12.37 -1.91
CA ALA A 69 0.54 -11.64 -2.63
C ALA A 69 1.93 -11.88 -2.02
N LEU A 70 2.94 -11.83 -2.88
CA LEU A 70 4.34 -11.82 -2.44
C LEU A 70 4.69 -10.45 -1.84
N ASP A 71 5.74 -10.42 -1.01
CA ASP A 71 6.20 -9.18 -0.38
C ASP A 71 6.45 -8.08 -1.40
N CYS A 72 7.09 -8.40 -2.52
CA CYS A 72 7.38 -7.42 -3.56
C CYS A 72 6.11 -6.87 -4.21
N THR A 73 5.08 -7.69 -4.32
CA THR A 73 3.79 -7.27 -4.86
C THR A 73 3.10 -6.31 -3.88
N ILE A 74 3.12 -6.63 -2.59
CA ILE A 74 2.54 -5.76 -1.56
C ILE A 74 3.22 -4.40 -1.57
N LYS A 75 4.55 -4.39 -1.60
CA LYS A 75 5.32 -3.16 -1.66
C LYS A 75 4.96 -2.34 -2.90
N ALA A 76 4.91 -2.97 -4.07
CA ALA A 76 4.59 -2.29 -5.32
C ALA A 76 3.19 -1.68 -5.30
N ARG A 77 2.21 -2.40 -4.74
CA ARG A 77 0.83 -1.90 -4.65
C ARG A 77 0.73 -0.70 -3.70
N ILE A 78 1.43 -0.75 -2.57
CA ILE A 78 1.46 0.38 -1.63
C ILE A 78 2.08 1.60 -2.30
N GLU A 79 3.20 1.43 -2.97
CA GLU A 79 3.85 2.51 -3.70
C GLU A 79 2.94 3.11 -4.77
N ALA A 80 2.27 2.25 -5.54
CA ALA A 80 1.35 2.71 -6.58
C ALA A 80 0.19 3.51 -5.98
N ALA A 81 -0.41 3.02 -4.88
CA ALA A 81 -1.52 3.71 -4.24
C ALA A 81 -1.07 5.08 -3.71
N VAL A 82 0.09 5.14 -3.06
CA VAL A 82 0.63 6.40 -2.53
C VAL A 82 0.87 7.41 -3.67
N TYR A 83 1.54 6.99 -4.74
CA TYR A 83 1.81 7.90 -5.84
C TYR A 83 0.55 8.37 -6.56
N ARG A 84 -0.46 7.51 -6.66
CA ARG A 84 -1.76 7.92 -7.20
C ARG A 84 -2.43 8.95 -6.30
N SER A 85 -2.34 8.75 -4.99
CA SER A 85 -2.91 9.68 -4.01
C SER A 85 -2.28 11.08 -4.10
N VAL A 86 -0.96 11.14 -4.25
CA VAL A 86 -0.25 12.43 -4.34
C VAL A 86 -0.20 13.01 -5.74
N GLY A 87 -0.69 12.29 -6.73
CA GLY A 87 -0.75 12.78 -8.11
C GLY A 87 0.58 12.75 -8.86
N GLN A 88 1.55 11.97 -8.42
CA GLN A 88 2.88 11.90 -9.02
C GLN A 88 3.02 10.75 -10.01
N ILE A 89 2.06 10.60 -10.90
CA ILE A 89 2.05 9.47 -11.84
C ILE A 89 3.17 9.59 -12.86
N GLU A 90 3.54 10.80 -13.25
CA GLU A 90 4.54 11.06 -14.28
C GLU A 90 5.98 10.90 -13.80
N ASP A 91 6.22 11.04 -12.51
CA ASP A 91 7.55 11.03 -11.90
C ASP A 91 7.79 9.79 -11.04
N LEU A 92 7.25 8.64 -11.45
CA LEU A 92 7.40 7.42 -10.69
C LEU A 92 8.84 6.92 -10.70
N PRO A 93 9.36 6.47 -9.54
CA PRO A 93 10.78 6.06 -9.47
C PRO A 93 11.11 4.83 -10.31
N TRP A 94 10.14 4.03 -10.68
CA TRP A 94 10.37 2.87 -11.56
C TRP A 94 10.26 3.21 -13.04
N GLY A 95 10.15 4.50 -13.39
CA GLY A 95 10.28 4.98 -14.76
C GLY A 95 9.16 4.62 -15.72
N GLY A 96 8.11 3.99 -15.25
CA GLY A 96 6.98 3.60 -16.07
C GLY A 96 5.67 4.16 -15.57
N ALA A 97 4.68 4.20 -16.44
CA ALA A 97 3.34 4.58 -16.03
C ALA A 97 2.69 3.44 -15.24
N ILE A 98 2.02 3.76 -14.16
CA ILE A 98 1.23 2.80 -13.40
C ILE A 98 -0.15 2.74 -14.04
N ARG A 99 -0.59 1.54 -14.34
CA ARG A 99 -1.90 1.29 -14.94
C ARG A 99 -2.84 0.69 -13.93
#